data_19c22065f970ac6120171846c981d5db
#
_entry.id   19c22065f970ac6120171846c981d5db
#
_cell.length_a   1.000
_cell.length_b   1.000
_cell.length_c   1.000
_cell.angle_alpha   90.00
_cell.angle_beta   90.00
_cell.angle_gamma   90.00
#
_symmetry.space_group_name_H-M   'P 1'
#
loop_
_entity.id
_entity.type
_entity.pdbx_description
1 polymer ?
#
loop_
_entity_poly.entity_id
_entity_poly.type
_entity_poly.pdbx_seq_one_letter_code
_entity_poly.pdbx_strand_id
1 'polypeptide(L)'
;MTTEIINNRDELQKFTICISGAAEVSHCGADVVAKAYELGAAISKAGFQLATGATTGFPYYVNQGFKKIGGFAFGLSPAAPKKEHTEIYKLPTDYVDAMIYTGFGFPGRDMMLVRSSDAIIIGCGRIGTIH
;
A
#
# COMPACT_ATOMS: atom_id res chain seq x y z
N MET A 1 -13.44 11.69 -31.47
CA MET A 1 -12.58 10.59 -30.98
C MET A 1 -11.44 11.05 -30.10
N THR A 2 -10.72 12.09 -30.50
CA THR A 2 -9.62 12.64 -29.72
C THR A 2 -10.09 13.08 -28.33
N THR A 3 -11.22 13.77 -28.23
CA THR A 3 -11.80 14.24 -27.00
C THR A 3 -12.19 13.07 -26.09
N GLU A 4 -12.77 12.02 -26.67
CA GLU A 4 -13.14 10.83 -25.90
C GLU A 4 -11.92 10.11 -25.36
N ILE A 5 -10.84 10.02 -26.13
CA ILE A 5 -9.60 9.40 -25.66
C ILE A 5 -9.01 10.18 -24.49
N ILE A 6 -9.02 11.51 -24.56
CA ILE A 6 -8.52 12.36 -23.48
C ILE A 6 -9.37 12.20 -22.23
N ASN A 7 -10.69 12.21 -22.37
CA ASN A 7 -11.60 12.00 -21.24
C ASN A 7 -11.41 10.62 -20.60
N ASN A 8 -11.22 9.59 -21.42
CA ASN A 8 -10.96 8.25 -20.91
C ASN A 8 -9.65 8.16 -20.12
N ARG A 9 -8.62 8.91 -20.53
CA ARG A 9 -7.37 8.98 -19.78
C ARG A 9 -7.59 9.60 -18.40
N ASP A 10 -8.35 10.68 -18.32
CA ASP A 10 -8.66 11.33 -17.05
C ASP A 10 -9.46 10.38 -16.15
N GLU A 11 -10.43 9.67 -16.74
CA GLU A 11 -11.21 8.68 -16.00
C GLU A 11 -10.37 7.49 -15.54
N LEU A 12 -9.35 7.12 -16.31
CA LEU A 12 -8.45 6.02 -15.92
C LEU A 12 -7.45 6.43 -14.86
N GLN A 13 -7.26 7.72 -14.63
CA GLN A 13 -6.43 8.17 -13.54
C GLN A 13 -7.18 7.95 -12.23
N LYS A 14 -6.73 6.97 -11.49
CA LYS A 14 -7.44 6.51 -10.30
C LYS A 14 -7.00 7.25 -9.07
N PHE A 15 -7.91 7.38 -8.12
CA PHE A 15 -7.55 7.82 -6.79
C PHE A 15 -6.70 6.75 -6.11
N THR A 16 -5.78 7.20 -5.28
CA THR A 16 -4.86 6.35 -4.54
C THR A 16 -5.30 6.28 -3.09
N ILE A 17 -5.50 5.07 -2.60
CA ILE A 17 -5.77 4.81 -1.19
C ILE A 17 -4.51 4.26 -0.56
N CYS A 18 -4.06 4.91 0.51
CA CYS A 18 -2.94 4.47 1.32
C CYS A 18 -3.46 3.60 2.46
N ILE A 19 -2.78 2.50 2.70
CA ILE A 19 -3.06 1.63 3.84
C ILE A 19 -1.93 1.76 4.84
N SER A 20 -2.29 2.01 6.09
CA SER A 20 -1.37 2.00 7.21
C SER A 20 -1.88 1.03 8.27
N GLY A 21 -0.96 0.40 9.00
CA GLY A 21 -1.29 -0.55 10.03
C GLY A 21 -0.05 -1.21 10.60
N ALA A 22 -0.26 -2.11 11.56
CA ALA A 22 0.83 -2.77 12.25
C ALA A 22 1.59 -3.72 11.32
N ALA A 23 2.90 -3.69 11.40
CA ALA A 23 3.78 -4.62 10.68
C ALA A 23 3.71 -6.03 11.26
N GLU A 24 3.21 -6.17 12.48
CA GLU A 24 3.00 -7.43 13.17
C GLU A 24 1.57 -7.45 13.72
N VAL A 25 0.80 -8.49 13.39
CA VAL A 25 -0.65 -8.48 13.62
C VAL A 25 -1.13 -9.43 14.70
N SER A 26 -0.24 -10.10 15.43
CA SER A 26 -0.64 -11.08 16.44
C SER A 26 -1.52 -10.50 17.55
N HIS A 27 -1.42 -9.20 17.79
CA HIS A 27 -2.20 -8.49 18.84
C HIS A 27 -3.52 -7.91 18.30
N CYS A 28 -3.86 -8.15 17.04
CA CYS A 28 -4.94 -7.45 16.36
C CYS A 28 -6.27 -8.21 16.30
N GLY A 29 -6.33 -9.39 16.89
CA GLY A 29 -7.51 -10.23 16.81
C GLY A 29 -7.35 -11.35 15.78
N ALA A 30 -8.14 -12.42 15.96
CA ALA A 30 -7.96 -13.65 15.19
C ALA A 30 -8.37 -13.51 13.72
N ASP A 31 -9.22 -12.56 13.39
CA ASP A 31 -9.78 -12.39 12.05
C ASP A 31 -9.14 -11.26 11.24
N VAL A 32 -8.09 -10.63 11.77
CA VAL A 32 -7.48 -9.46 11.14
C VAL A 32 -6.94 -9.75 9.74
N VAL A 33 -6.32 -10.91 9.55
CA VAL A 33 -5.74 -11.28 8.25
C VAL A 33 -6.83 -11.41 7.20
N ALA A 34 -7.91 -12.09 7.53
CA ALA A 34 -9.04 -12.25 6.60
C ALA A 34 -9.69 -10.91 6.27
N LYS A 35 -9.87 -10.05 7.27
CA LYS A 35 -10.45 -8.72 7.05
C LYS A 35 -9.54 -7.83 6.22
N ALA A 36 -8.23 -7.87 6.45
CA ALA A 36 -7.27 -7.13 5.63
C ALA A 36 -7.34 -7.57 4.17
N TYR A 37 -7.37 -8.86 3.93
CA TYR A 37 -7.49 -9.41 2.59
C TYR A 37 -8.79 -8.96 1.91
N GLU A 38 -9.93 -9.05 2.61
CA GLU A 38 -11.22 -8.60 2.08
C GLU A 38 -11.23 -7.11 1.78
N LEU A 39 -10.60 -6.30 2.62
CA LEU A 39 -10.48 -4.86 2.39
C LEU A 39 -9.70 -4.59 1.09
N GLY A 40 -8.59 -5.27 0.90
CA GLY A 40 -7.80 -5.13 -0.33
C GLY A 40 -8.60 -5.50 -1.57
N ALA A 41 -9.32 -6.60 -1.53
CA ALA A 41 -10.18 -7.02 -2.62
C ALA A 41 -11.27 -5.97 -2.92
N ALA A 42 -11.88 -5.41 -1.89
CA ALA A 42 -12.91 -4.38 -2.04
C ALA A 42 -12.36 -3.10 -2.67
N ILE A 43 -11.18 -2.67 -2.26
CA ILE A 43 -10.51 -1.49 -2.83
C ILE A 43 -10.23 -1.69 -4.32
N SER A 44 -9.74 -2.86 -4.69
CA SER A 44 -9.48 -3.18 -6.09
C SER A 44 -10.77 -3.22 -6.91
N LYS A 45 -11.83 -3.84 -6.39
CA LYS A 45 -13.13 -3.89 -7.07
C LYS A 45 -13.71 -2.50 -7.28
N ALA A 46 -13.46 -1.58 -6.34
CA ALA A 46 -13.92 -0.20 -6.46
C ALA A 46 -13.12 0.62 -7.48
N GLY A 47 -12.01 0.09 -7.99
CA GLY A 47 -11.24 0.73 -9.03
C GLY A 47 -10.15 1.67 -8.55
N PHE A 48 -9.81 1.67 -7.27
CA PHE A 48 -8.75 2.52 -6.72
C PHE A 48 -7.38 1.89 -6.92
N GLN A 49 -6.34 2.74 -6.91
CA GLN A 49 -4.96 2.30 -6.75
C GLN A 49 -4.65 2.15 -5.27
N LEU A 50 -3.70 1.28 -4.95
CA LEU A 50 -3.29 1.01 -3.59
C LEU A 50 -1.85 1.44 -3.38
N ALA A 51 -1.59 2.13 -2.28
CA ALA A 51 -0.24 2.50 -1.87
C ALA A 51 0.00 2.00 -0.45
N THR A 52 1.16 1.41 -0.22
CA THR A 52 1.57 0.97 1.11
C THR A 52 3.04 1.31 1.34
N GLY A 53 3.48 1.16 2.58
CA GLY A 53 4.88 1.32 2.92
C GLY A 53 5.75 0.13 2.58
N ALA A 54 5.24 -0.81 1.78
CA ALA A 54 5.96 -2.01 1.37
C ALA A 54 6.45 -2.82 2.58
N THR A 55 5.60 -2.95 3.57
CA THR A 55 5.92 -3.58 4.85
C THR A 55 5.14 -4.88 5.05
N THR A 56 5.50 -5.60 6.10
CA THR A 56 4.79 -6.80 6.54
C THR A 56 3.52 -6.42 7.31
N GLY A 57 2.74 -7.43 7.69
CA GLY A 57 1.59 -7.24 8.56
C GLY A 57 0.34 -6.79 7.84
N PHE A 58 -0.42 -5.89 8.46
CA PHE A 58 -1.73 -5.48 7.98
C PHE A 58 -1.68 -4.96 6.52
N PRO A 59 -0.78 -4.02 6.17
CA PRO A 59 -0.70 -3.56 4.79
C PRO A 59 -0.35 -4.67 3.78
N TYR A 60 0.45 -5.62 4.20
CA TYR A 60 0.84 -6.74 3.34
C TYR A 60 -0.38 -7.60 2.95
N TYR A 61 -1.23 -7.93 3.91
CA TYR A 61 -2.42 -8.72 3.65
C TYR A 61 -3.46 -7.96 2.83
N VAL A 62 -3.55 -6.65 3.00
CA VAL A 62 -4.37 -5.80 2.14
C VAL A 62 -3.85 -5.84 0.70
N ASN A 63 -2.53 -5.72 0.50
CA ASN A 63 -1.90 -5.84 -0.82
C ASN A 63 -2.23 -7.19 -1.47
N GLN A 64 -2.14 -8.25 -0.71
CA GLN A 64 -2.41 -9.59 -1.20
C GLN A 64 -3.84 -9.71 -1.75
N GLY A 65 -4.82 -9.26 -0.97
CA GLY A 65 -6.22 -9.28 -1.40
C GLY A 65 -6.47 -8.36 -2.59
N PHE A 66 -5.85 -7.19 -2.59
CA PHE A 66 -5.95 -6.23 -3.69
C PHE A 66 -5.43 -6.82 -5.00
N LYS A 67 -4.26 -7.44 -4.98
CA LYS A 67 -3.66 -8.02 -6.18
C LYS A 67 -4.39 -9.27 -6.67
N LYS A 68 -5.12 -9.95 -5.81
CA LYS A 68 -5.94 -11.09 -6.21
C LYS A 68 -7.02 -10.65 -7.22
N ILE A 69 -7.55 -9.46 -7.06
CA ILE A 69 -8.56 -8.90 -7.97
C ILE A 69 -7.90 -8.29 -9.22
N GLY A 70 -6.71 -7.66 -9.08
CA GLY A 70 -5.92 -7.26 -10.24
C GLY A 70 -5.70 -5.76 -10.43
N GLY A 71 -5.93 -4.94 -9.41
CA GLY A 71 -5.65 -3.52 -9.48
C GLY A 71 -4.16 -3.20 -9.48
N PHE A 72 -3.82 -1.92 -9.59
CA PHE A 72 -2.43 -1.45 -9.55
C PHE A 72 -2.05 -1.04 -8.13
N ALA A 73 -1.00 -1.68 -7.60
CA ALA A 73 -0.48 -1.41 -6.27
C ALA A 73 0.98 -0.97 -6.35
N PHE A 74 1.35 0.04 -5.54
CA PHE A 74 2.75 0.43 -5.43
C PHE A 74 3.14 0.57 -3.97
N GLY A 75 4.43 0.36 -3.72
CA GLY A 75 5.01 0.45 -2.40
C GLY A 75 6.05 1.54 -2.33
N LEU A 76 6.13 2.21 -1.19
CA LEU A 76 7.19 3.17 -0.90
C LEU A 76 8.06 2.59 0.20
N SER A 77 9.30 2.24 -0.17
CA SER A 77 10.26 1.65 0.76
C SER A 77 11.00 2.74 1.54
N PRO A 78 11.33 2.48 2.83
CA PRO A 78 12.24 3.35 3.56
C PRO A 78 13.69 3.24 3.09
N ALA A 79 13.99 2.18 2.37
CA ALA A 79 15.34 1.81 1.95
C ALA A 79 15.69 2.35 0.56
N ALA A 80 16.97 2.37 0.26
CA ALA A 80 17.51 2.47 -1.09
C ALA A 80 18.92 1.87 -1.06
N PRO A 81 19.23 0.95 -1.96
CA PRO A 81 18.43 0.36 -3.03
C PRO A 81 17.60 -0.84 -2.57
N LYS A 82 17.10 -1.64 -3.52
CA LYS A 82 16.31 -2.85 -3.23
C LYS A 82 17.00 -3.80 -2.26
N LYS A 83 18.31 -3.95 -2.37
CA LYS A 83 19.10 -4.83 -1.51
C LYS A 83 18.96 -4.43 -0.04
N GLU A 84 18.98 -3.13 0.26
CA GLU A 84 18.77 -2.64 1.62
C GLU A 84 17.36 -2.98 2.12
N HIS A 85 16.37 -2.82 1.25
CA HIS A 85 14.99 -3.16 1.56
C HIS A 85 14.84 -4.63 1.97
N THR A 86 15.40 -5.53 1.18
CA THR A 86 15.23 -6.97 1.40
C THR A 86 16.16 -7.53 2.45
N GLU A 87 17.41 -7.07 2.52
CA GLU A 87 18.42 -7.67 3.38
C GLU A 87 18.60 -6.96 4.72
N ILE A 88 18.46 -5.62 4.76
CA ILE A 88 18.64 -4.85 5.98
C ILE A 88 17.31 -4.66 6.69
N TYR A 89 16.32 -4.10 5.99
CA TYR A 89 14.99 -3.90 6.54
C TYR A 89 14.17 -5.19 6.58
N LYS A 90 14.54 -6.20 5.80
CA LYS A 90 13.87 -7.51 5.70
C LYS A 90 12.39 -7.36 5.35
N LEU A 91 12.12 -6.53 4.34
CA LEU A 91 10.77 -6.23 3.89
C LEU A 91 10.45 -6.96 2.58
N PRO A 92 9.16 -7.26 2.33
CA PRO A 92 8.74 -7.97 1.15
C PRO A 92 8.73 -7.09 -0.10
N THR A 93 8.79 -7.73 -1.27
CA THR A 93 8.69 -7.07 -2.56
C THR A 93 7.53 -7.58 -3.40
N ASP A 94 6.80 -8.59 -2.91
CA ASP A 94 5.67 -9.16 -3.64
C ASP A 94 4.37 -8.38 -3.41
N TYR A 95 3.38 -8.64 -4.26
CA TYR A 95 2.05 -8.02 -4.27
C TYR A 95 2.04 -6.51 -4.55
N VAL A 96 3.11 -6.00 -5.16
CA VAL A 96 3.15 -4.63 -5.69
C VAL A 96 3.58 -4.66 -7.14
N ASP A 97 3.05 -3.76 -7.94
CA ASP A 97 3.42 -3.62 -9.34
C ASP A 97 4.62 -2.72 -9.53
N ALA A 98 4.80 -1.76 -8.63
CA ALA A 98 5.94 -0.86 -8.65
C ALA A 98 6.42 -0.60 -7.22
N MET A 99 7.72 -0.38 -7.08
CA MET A 99 8.34 -0.07 -5.80
C MET A 99 9.17 1.19 -5.95
N ILE A 100 8.98 2.13 -5.02
CA ILE A 100 9.80 3.33 -4.94
C ILE A 100 10.71 3.20 -3.74
N TYR A 101 12.00 3.15 -3.98
CA TYR A 101 13.00 3.05 -2.91
C TYR A 101 13.40 4.47 -2.53
N THR A 102 12.79 5.01 -1.47
CA THR A 102 12.96 6.41 -1.11
C THR A 102 14.32 6.72 -0.49
N GLY A 103 14.86 5.81 0.29
CA GLY A 103 16.13 6.04 0.99
C GLY A 103 16.02 7.00 2.16
N PHE A 104 14.82 7.41 2.55
CA PHE A 104 14.62 8.42 3.60
C PHE A 104 14.25 7.82 4.96
N GLY A 105 14.34 6.49 5.12
CA GLY A 105 13.92 5.84 6.36
C GLY A 105 12.41 5.85 6.53
N PHE A 106 11.95 5.37 7.70
CA PHE A 106 10.51 5.27 7.95
C PHE A 106 9.80 6.63 7.99
N PRO A 107 10.32 7.66 8.68
CA PRO A 107 9.60 8.93 8.73
C PRO A 107 9.45 9.62 7.37
N GLY A 108 10.51 9.62 6.57
CA GLY A 108 10.46 10.23 5.24
C GLY A 108 9.56 9.45 4.29
N ARG A 109 9.62 8.12 4.34
CA ARG A 109 8.73 7.25 3.57
C ARG A 109 7.27 7.51 3.92
N ASP A 110 6.95 7.60 5.21
CA ASP A 110 5.59 7.83 5.67
C ASP A 110 5.05 9.18 5.20
N MET A 111 5.87 10.21 5.26
CA MET A 111 5.49 11.53 4.77
C MET A 111 5.17 11.48 3.27
N MET A 112 6.01 10.85 2.48
CA MET A 112 5.80 10.73 1.04
C MET A 112 4.55 9.90 0.73
N LEU A 113 4.33 8.82 1.47
CA LEU A 113 3.18 7.96 1.29
C LEU A 113 1.87 8.71 1.53
N VAL A 114 1.79 9.44 2.63
CA VAL A 114 0.61 10.22 2.99
C VAL A 114 0.37 11.33 1.96
N ARG A 115 1.41 12.05 1.58
CA ARG A 115 1.28 13.18 0.65
C ARG A 115 0.91 12.76 -0.77
N SER A 116 1.24 11.54 -1.15
CA SER A 116 0.95 11.03 -2.50
C SER A 116 -0.41 10.34 -2.60
N SER A 117 -1.15 10.25 -1.50
CA SER A 117 -2.43 9.52 -1.46
C SER A 117 -3.60 10.47 -1.33
N ASP A 118 -4.76 10.06 -1.87
CA ASP A 118 -6.01 10.82 -1.79
C ASP A 118 -6.78 10.51 -0.53
N ALA A 119 -6.64 9.30 -0.01
CA ALA A 119 -7.29 8.86 1.23
C ALA A 119 -6.39 7.86 1.95
N ILE A 120 -6.59 7.74 3.25
CA ILE A 120 -5.83 6.82 4.09
C ILE A 120 -6.80 5.97 4.89
N ILE A 121 -6.56 4.66 4.88
CA ILE A 121 -7.27 3.72 5.75
C ILE A 121 -6.26 3.17 6.75
N ILE A 122 -6.55 3.33 8.02
CA ILE A 122 -5.70 2.86 9.10
C ILE A 122 -6.37 1.64 9.72
N GLY A 123 -5.68 0.51 9.65
CA GLY A 123 -6.13 -0.71 10.28
C GLY A 123 -5.56 -0.89 11.68
N CYS A 124 -5.51 -2.13 12.15
CA CYS A 124 -4.89 -2.44 13.42
C CYS A 124 -3.45 -1.93 13.43
N GLY A 125 -3.09 -1.15 14.45
CA GLY A 125 -1.77 -0.56 14.54
C GLY A 125 -1.36 -0.27 15.95
N ARG A 126 -0.17 0.30 16.06
CA ARG A 126 0.39 0.79 17.32
C ARG A 126 0.62 2.28 17.18
N ILE A 127 1.21 2.88 18.20
CA ILE A 127 1.44 4.33 18.23
C ILE A 127 2.18 4.84 16.97
N GLY A 128 3.14 4.09 16.45
CA GLY A 128 3.86 4.46 15.24
C GLY A 128 3.02 4.50 13.97
N THR A 129 1.82 3.91 13.98
CA THR A 129 0.91 3.91 12.83
C THR A 129 0.16 5.24 12.70
N ILE A 130 0.02 5.98 13.78
CA ILE A 130 -0.90 7.13 13.86
C ILE A 130 -0.19 8.47 13.69
N HIS A 131 1.11 8.51 13.70
CA HIS A 131 1.87 9.79 13.65
C HIS A 131 1.71 10.62 12.37
#